data_79e5363222f45ba4a0d1ead0a3a90893
#
_entry.id   79e5363222f45ba4a0d1ead0a3a90893
#
_cell.length_a   1.000
_cell.length_b   1.000
_cell.length_c   1.000
_cell.angle_alpha   90.00
_cell.angle_beta   90.00
_cell.angle_gamma   90.00
#
_symmetry.space_group_name_H-M   'P 1'
#
loop_
_entity.id
_entity.type
_entity.pdbx_description
1 polymer ?
#
loop_
_entity_poly.entity_id
_entity_poly.type
_entity_poly.pdbx_seq_one_letter_code
_entity_poly.pdbx_strand_id
1 'polypeptide(L)'
;VRLQALTKCAAVAGALALPFALSAAPASAAPSATPGGAGSAVAIAATGSVVVPPTSSVASAAQRPTSKSVAELPANPLVEARLLNGSAWAGHGRASVADLRVAKLGLSAHAVSAKCENGTGVSHVVGATLGTRALKLGATPNTTVTTDLKGLGAVTVTLNKQVRGHDGNLTVTAIEVSATLAGKTQTISIASAGCGRSGGQPGEPGQPGQPSQPSQPGKPSSPSAPPGEAPAPTPVPGDLPVTG
;
A
#
# COMPACT_ATOMS: atom_id res chain seq x y z
N VAL A 1 54.66 -5.81 -37.47
CA VAL A 1 55.09 -6.92 -38.33
C VAL A 1 54.76 -8.21 -37.60
N ARG A 2 53.82 -8.94 -38.03
CA ARG A 2 53.61 -10.37 -38.23
C ARG A 2 52.16 -10.75 -37.97
N LEU A 3 51.62 -11.05 -39.08
CA LEU A 3 50.51 -11.87 -39.49
C LEU A 3 50.66 -13.34 -39.07
N GLN A 4 49.54 -14.05 -39.21
CA GLN A 4 49.27 -15.51 -39.28
C GLN A 4 48.76 -16.10 -37.96
N ALA A 5 47.71 -16.93 -37.92
CA ALA A 5 47.23 -17.84 -38.96
C ALA A 5 45.75 -18.19 -38.76
N LEU A 6 45.10 -18.39 -39.87
CA LEU A 6 43.83 -19.08 -40.06
C LEU A 6 43.92 -20.54 -39.60
N THR A 7 42.89 -21.05 -38.90
CA THR A 7 42.61 -22.47 -38.88
C THR A 7 41.09 -22.69 -39.06
N LYS A 8 40.76 -23.23 -40.22
CA LYS A 8 39.46 -23.80 -40.56
C LYS A 8 39.38 -25.18 -39.91
N CYS A 9 38.26 -25.52 -39.27
CA CYS A 9 37.79 -26.90 -39.05
C CYS A 9 36.28 -26.90 -39.08
N ALA A 10 35.73 -27.36 -40.14
CA ALA A 10 34.97 -28.55 -40.45
C ALA A 10 33.65 -28.75 -39.68
N ALA A 11 32.59 -28.76 -40.51
CA ALA A 11 31.21 -29.12 -40.16
C ALA A 11 31.11 -30.58 -39.69
N VAL A 12 30.31 -30.81 -38.64
CA VAL A 12 29.66 -32.09 -38.39
C VAL A 12 28.18 -31.81 -38.11
N ALA A 13 27.37 -32.22 -39.08
CA ALA A 13 25.94 -32.31 -38.95
C ALA A 13 25.59 -33.51 -38.05
N GLY A 14 25.06 -33.25 -36.85
CA GLY A 14 24.50 -34.27 -35.98
C GLY A 14 23.05 -33.88 -35.65
N ALA A 15 22.10 -34.48 -36.35
CA ALA A 15 20.68 -34.40 -35.99
C ALA A 15 20.45 -35.26 -34.76
N LEU A 16 20.29 -34.63 -33.62
CA LEU A 16 19.79 -35.26 -32.39
C LEU A 16 18.39 -34.72 -32.13
N ALA A 17 17.40 -35.56 -32.40
CA ALA A 17 16.02 -35.40 -31.99
C ALA A 17 15.99 -35.43 -30.44
N LEU A 18 15.79 -34.29 -29.81
CA LEU A 18 15.53 -34.21 -28.37
C LEU A 18 14.01 -34.34 -28.12
N PRO A 19 13.57 -35.26 -27.28
CA PRO A 19 12.17 -35.28 -26.84
C PRO A 19 11.91 -34.03 -26.02
N PHE A 20 10.88 -33.25 -26.40
CA PHE A 20 10.33 -32.17 -25.61
C PHE A 20 9.75 -32.77 -24.33
N ALA A 21 10.53 -32.80 -23.26
CA ALA A 21 9.99 -32.97 -21.93
C ALA A 21 9.22 -31.67 -21.58
N LEU A 22 7.90 -31.74 -21.62
CA LEU A 22 7.05 -30.71 -21.00
C LEU A 22 7.38 -30.72 -19.51
N SER A 23 8.27 -29.82 -19.10
CA SER A 23 8.45 -29.47 -17.69
C SER A 23 7.18 -28.75 -17.26
N ALA A 24 6.27 -29.46 -16.60
CA ALA A 24 5.19 -28.86 -15.84
C ALA A 24 5.87 -27.98 -14.78
N ALA A 25 5.83 -26.66 -14.99
CA ALA A 25 6.23 -25.71 -13.96
C ALA A 25 5.37 -26.00 -12.72
N PRO A 26 5.98 -26.09 -11.52
CA PRO A 26 5.19 -26.22 -10.31
C PRO A 26 4.26 -25.00 -10.26
N ALA A 27 2.97 -25.22 -10.29
CA ALA A 27 1.98 -24.19 -10.01
C ALA A 27 2.32 -23.66 -8.62
N SER A 28 2.90 -22.47 -8.58
CA SER A 28 3.08 -21.74 -7.32
C SER A 28 1.70 -21.60 -6.71
N ALA A 29 1.42 -22.37 -5.66
CA ALA A 29 0.19 -22.25 -4.90
C ALA A 29 0.08 -20.77 -4.48
N ALA A 30 -0.87 -20.05 -5.06
CA ALA A 30 -1.22 -18.72 -4.61
C ALA A 30 -1.54 -18.84 -3.11
N PRO A 31 -0.93 -18.02 -2.24
CA PRO A 31 -1.24 -18.07 -0.83
C PRO A 31 -2.74 -17.91 -0.67
N SER A 32 -3.38 -18.90 -0.06
CA SER A 32 -4.80 -18.88 0.26
C SER A 32 -5.10 -17.58 1.00
N ALA A 33 -5.99 -16.75 0.46
CA ALA A 33 -6.37 -15.49 1.07
C ALA A 33 -6.97 -15.79 2.46
N THR A 34 -6.21 -15.52 3.49
CA THR A 34 -6.67 -15.60 4.87
C THR A 34 -7.76 -14.53 5.07
N PRO A 35 -8.85 -14.82 5.82
CA PRO A 35 -9.90 -13.85 6.11
C PRO A 35 -9.36 -12.71 7.00
N GLY A 36 -8.96 -11.68 6.37
CA GLY A 36 -8.29 -10.48 6.89
C GLY A 36 -7.33 -10.06 5.79
N GLY A 37 -7.75 -9.17 4.89
CA GLY A 37 -6.98 -8.81 3.70
C GLY A 37 -5.50 -8.58 4.02
N ALA A 38 -4.61 -8.95 3.11
CA ALA A 38 -3.17 -8.74 3.30
C ALA A 38 -2.86 -7.26 3.48
N GLY A 39 -1.89 -6.96 4.35
CA GLY A 39 -1.24 -5.65 4.42
C GLY A 39 -0.01 -5.60 3.53
N SER A 40 0.36 -4.42 3.07
CA SER A 40 1.60 -4.18 2.33
C SER A 40 2.21 -2.83 2.68
N ALA A 41 3.52 -2.72 2.54
CA ALA A 41 4.25 -1.49 2.73
C ALA A 41 5.46 -1.43 1.80
N VAL A 42 5.73 -0.25 1.24
CA VAL A 42 6.91 0.05 0.43
C VAL A 42 7.39 1.44 0.80
N ALA A 43 8.66 1.58 1.19
CA ALA A 43 9.18 2.89 1.57
C ALA A 43 9.42 3.77 0.32
N ILE A 44 10.13 3.27 -0.66
CA ILE A 44 10.39 3.99 -1.93
C ILE A 44 10.37 3.00 -3.09
N ALA A 45 9.80 3.45 -4.20
CA ALA A 45 9.90 2.80 -5.50
C ALA A 45 9.89 3.85 -6.62
N ALA A 46 10.56 3.59 -7.73
CA ALA A 46 10.46 4.43 -8.91
C ALA A 46 10.41 3.59 -10.18
N THR A 47 9.62 4.05 -11.15
CA THR A 47 9.43 3.42 -12.46
C THR A 47 9.57 4.46 -13.55
N GLY A 48 10.05 4.06 -14.72
CA GLY A 48 10.24 4.95 -15.86
C GLY A 48 11.65 4.85 -16.45
N SER A 49 12.25 6.00 -16.78
CA SER A 49 13.60 6.05 -17.34
C SER A 49 14.68 5.59 -16.36
N VAL A 50 14.47 5.83 -15.08
CA VAL A 50 15.30 5.32 -13.98
C VAL A 50 14.41 4.48 -13.08
N VAL A 51 14.84 3.25 -12.82
CA VAL A 51 14.10 2.32 -11.97
C VAL A 51 14.77 2.23 -10.61
N VAL A 52 14.00 2.45 -9.54
CA VAL A 52 14.38 2.13 -8.16
C VAL A 52 13.46 1.00 -7.70
N PRO A 53 14.01 -0.19 -7.46
CA PRO A 53 13.20 -1.31 -7.01
C PRO A 53 12.53 -0.99 -5.66
N PRO A 54 11.37 -1.62 -5.36
CA PRO A 54 10.69 -1.39 -4.09
C PRO A 54 11.60 -1.66 -2.89
N THR A 55 11.94 -0.60 -2.15
CA THR A 55 12.86 -0.65 -1.01
C THR A 55 12.06 -0.70 0.29
N SER A 56 12.55 -1.46 1.28
CA SER A 56 11.80 -1.78 2.52
C SER A 56 10.39 -2.31 2.22
N SER A 57 10.30 -3.16 1.20
CA SER A 57 9.04 -3.75 0.76
C SER A 57 8.68 -4.95 1.63
N VAL A 58 7.46 -4.95 2.14
CA VAL A 58 6.88 -6.01 2.97
C VAL A 58 5.43 -6.23 2.57
N ALA A 59 5.01 -7.49 2.51
CA ALA A 59 3.61 -7.87 2.39
C ALA A 59 3.33 -9.03 3.36
N SER A 60 2.22 -8.98 4.08
CA SER A 60 1.88 -9.99 5.06
C SER A 60 0.37 -10.08 5.29
N ALA A 61 -0.13 -11.31 5.38
CA ALA A 61 -1.47 -11.63 5.85
C ALA A 61 -1.46 -12.22 7.28
N ALA A 62 -0.29 -12.32 7.91
CA ALA A 62 -0.15 -12.81 9.27
C ALA A 62 -0.72 -11.80 10.27
N GLN A 63 -1.19 -12.28 11.42
CA GLN A 63 -1.69 -11.42 12.50
C GLN A 63 -0.57 -10.62 13.20
N ARG A 64 0.66 -11.11 13.10
CA ARG A 64 1.82 -10.42 13.68
C ARG A 64 2.49 -9.54 12.64
N PRO A 65 2.96 -8.34 13.03
CA PRO A 65 3.69 -7.47 12.13
C PRO A 65 4.97 -8.11 11.61
N THR A 66 5.16 -8.02 10.29
CA THR A 66 6.44 -8.28 9.62
C THR A 66 7.02 -6.93 9.22
N SER A 67 8.29 -6.69 9.50
CA SER A 67 8.93 -5.40 9.25
C SER A 67 10.24 -5.56 8.49
N LYS A 68 10.58 -4.55 7.69
CA LYS A 68 11.87 -4.42 7.01
C LYS A 68 12.33 -2.97 7.11
N SER A 69 13.61 -2.79 7.42
CA SER A 69 14.22 -1.46 7.54
C SER A 69 15.51 -1.40 6.74
N VAL A 70 15.76 -0.24 6.14
CA VAL A 70 17.00 0.08 5.43
C VAL A 70 17.47 1.43 5.96
N ALA A 71 18.70 1.53 6.41
CA ALA A 71 19.24 2.76 6.99
C ALA A 71 19.40 3.86 5.95
N GLU A 72 19.84 3.50 4.76
CA GLU A 72 20.09 4.44 3.66
C GLU A 72 19.72 3.78 2.32
N LEU A 73 19.08 4.55 1.45
CA LEU A 73 18.78 4.09 0.10
C LEU A 73 20.09 3.93 -0.70
N PRO A 74 20.32 2.82 -1.40
CA PRO A 74 21.46 2.70 -2.28
C PRO A 74 21.57 3.87 -3.26
N ALA A 75 22.79 4.35 -3.49
CA ALA A 75 23.05 5.49 -4.35
C ALA A 75 22.39 5.34 -5.72
N ASN A 76 21.59 6.31 -6.12
CA ASN A 76 20.93 6.39 -7.40
C ASN A 76 20.77 7.86 -7.82
N PRO A 77 20.58 8.15 -9.12
CA PRO A 77 20.57 9.52 -9.63
C PRO A 77 19.27 10.30 -9.36
N LEU A 78 18.25 9.68 -8.74
CA LEU A 78 16.93 10.30 -8.56
C LEU A 78 16.67 10.72 -7.13
N VAL A 79 16.90 9.83 -6.16
CA VAL A 79 16.38 9.95 -4.80
C VAL A 79 17.45 9.60 -3.80
N GLU A 80 17.63 10.46 -2.82
CA GLU A 80 18.40 10.19 -1.60
C GLU A 80 17.40 10.09 -0.45
N ALA A 81 17.53 9.09 0.39
CA ALA A 81 16.66 8.92 1.54
C ALA A 81 17.31 8.07 2.63
N ARG A 82 16.92 8.30 3.87
CA ARG A 82 17.40 7.60 5.05
C ARG A 82 16.24 7.06 5.87
N LEU A 83 16.56 6.11 6.76
CA LEU A 83 15.62 5.47 7.70
C LEU A 83 14.32 5.03 7.02
N LEU A 84 14.49 4.14 6.03
CA LEU A 84 13.38 3.58 5.28
C LEU A 84 12.81 2.39 6.05
N ASN A 85 11.54 2.46 6.43
CA ASN A 85 10.86 1.41 7.17
C ASN A 85 9.58 0.99 6.47
N GLY A 86 9.33 -0.31 6.44
CA GLY A 86 8.08 -0.91 6.03
C GLY A 86 7.62 -1.94 7.05
N SER A 87 6.34 -1.98 7.37
CA SER A 87 5.74 -3.02 8.18
C SER A 87 4.35 -3.36 7.68
N ALA A 88 3.98 -4.65 7.73
CA ALA A 88 2.71 -5.13 7.25
C ALA A 88 2.23 -6.33 8.07
N TRP A 89 0.93 -6.42 8.27
CA TRP A 89 0.22 -7.57 8.86
C TRP A 89 -1.22 -7.57 8.35
N ALA A 90 -2.03 -8.53 8.75
CA ALA A 90 -3.40 -8.66 8.26
C ALA A 90 -4.20 -7.35 8.38
N GLY A 91 -4.67 -6.84 7.25
CA GLY A 91 -5.44 -5.59 7.19
C GLY A 91 -4.66 -4.30 7.48
N HIS A 92 -3.34 -4.36 7.64
CA HIS A 92 -2.53 -3.21 8.05
C HIS A 92 -1.25 -3.07 7.24
N GLY A 93 -0.93 -1.85 6.85
CA GLY A 93 0.34 -1.48 6.22
C GLY A 93 0.85 -0.15 6.77
N ARG A 94 2.16 -0.04 6.95
CA ARG A 94 2.84 1.20 7.36
C ARG A 94 4.15 1.33 6.63
N ALA A 95 4.41 2.49 6.04
CA ALA A 95 5.67 2.84 5.45
C ALA A 95 6.14 4.20 5.96
N SER A 96 7.45 4.37 6.13
CA SER A 96 8.03 5.67 6.49
C SER A 96 9.42 5.84 5.89
N VAL A 97 9.74 7.11 5.63
CA VAL A 97 11.03 7.57 5.10
C VAL A 97 11.41 8.83 5.82
N ALA A 98 12.68 8.97 6.22
CA ALA A 98 13.22 10.22 6.74
C ALA A 98 14.29 10.78 5.79
N ASP A 99 14.57 12.08 5.92
CA ASP A 99 15.60 12.81 5.17
C ASP A 99 15.55 12.53 3.65
N LEU A 100 14.34 12.69 3.09
CA LEU A 100 14.11 12.53 1.66
C LEU A 100 14.60 13.72 0.86
N ARG A 101 15.30 13.46 -0.25
CA ARG A 101 15.68 14.46 -1.25
C ARG A 101 15.56 13.88 -2.66
N VAL A 102 14.86 14.59 -3.52
CA VAL A 102 14.79 14.32 -4.97
C VAL A 102 15.41 15.52 -5.67
N ALA A 103 16.73 15.48 -5.85
CA ALA A 103 17.54 16.66 -6.20
C ALA A 103 17.08 17.32 -7.50
N LYS A 104 16.82 16.54 -8.56
CA LYS A 104 16.39 17.07 -9.87
C LYS A 104 15.05 17.79 -9.83
N LEU A 105 14.20 17.47 -8.87
CA LEU A 105 12.87 18.05 -8.71
C LEU A 105 12.84 19.15 -7.65
N GLY A 106 13.94 19.34 -6.91
CA GLY A 106 13.97 20.24 -5.77
C GLY A 106 12.98 19.84 -4.67
N LEU A 107 12.59 18.56 -4.63
CA LEU A 107 11.71 18.03 -3.59
C LEU A 107 12.54 17.56 -2.41
N SER A 108 12.21 18.03 -1.22
CA SER A 108 12.78 17.52 0.03
C SER A 108 11.70 17.34 1.09
N ALA A 109 11.93 16.45 2.06
CA ALA A 109 11.08 16.29 3.23
C ALA A 109 11.90 15.68 4.39
N HIS A 110 11.60 16.11 5.62
CA HIS A 110 12.25 15.55 6.81
C HIS A 110 11.66 14.20 7.20
N ALA A 111 10.35 14.06 7.12
CA ALA A 111 9.69 12.78 7.37
C ALA A 111 8.45 12.63 6.49
N VAL A 112 8.28 11.43 5.93
CA VAL A 112 7.13 11.05 5.12
C VAL A 112 6.64 9.71 5.63
N SER A 113 5.35 9.58 5.90
CA SER A 113 4.76 8.31 6.30
C SER A 113 3.39 8.09 5.70
N ALA A 114 3.06 6.83 5.45
CA ALA A 114 1.74 6.37 5.08
C ALA A 114 1.32 5.23 5.99
N LYS A 115 0.04 5.20 6.33
CA LYS A 115 -0.58 4.17 7.14
C LYS A 115 -1.91 3.79 6.49
N CYS A 116 -2.13 2.50 6.39
CA CYS A 116 -3.38 1.93 5.93
C CYS A 116 -3.85 0.89 6.95
N GLU A 117 -5.08 1.01 7.45
CA GLU A 117 -5.66 0.11 8.44
C GLU A 117 -7.12 -0.18 8.09
N ASN A 118 -7.46 -1.44 7.90
CA ASN A 118 -8.83 -1.90 7.67
C ASN A 118 -9.61 -1.08 6.61
N GLY A 119 -8.94 -0.75 5.50
CA GLY A 119 -9.55 0.03 4.42
C GLY A 119 -9.64 1.54 4.66
N THR A 120 -9.00 2.07 5.71
CA THR A 120 -8.84 3.50 5.97
C THR A 120 -7.37 3.88 5.85
N GLY A 121 -7.08 5.00 5.18
CA GLY A 121 -5.73 5.43 4.88
C GLY A 121 -5.46 6.86 5.31
N VAL A 122 -4.26 7.09 5.85
CA VAL A 122 -3.76 8.42 6.20
C VAL A 122 -2.29 8.54 5.82
N SER A 123 -1.86 9.76 5.51
CA SER A 123 -0.45 10.07 5.31
C SER A 123 -0.05 11.31 6.10
N HIS A 124 1.21 11.36 6.50
CA HIS A 124 1.82 12.50 7.15
C HIS A 124 3.11 12.87 6.45
N VAL A 125 3.29 14.15 6.19
CA VAL A 125 4.47 14.70 5.54
C VAL A 125 4.97 15.87 6.38
N VAL A 126 6.23 15.86 6.79
CA VAL A 126 6.82 16.88 7.65
C VAL A 126 7.97 17.56 6.92
N GLY A 127 7.95 18.90 6.93
CA GLY A 127 9.03 19.71 6.36
C GLY A 127 9.21 19.52 4.85
N ALA A 128 8.12 19.21 4.12
CA ALA A 128 8.22 19.02 2.68
C ALA A 128 8.23 20.34 1.93
N THR A 129 9.15 20.45 0.97
CA THR A 129 9.26 21.58 0.05
C THR A 129 9.42 21.08 -1.39
N LEU A 130 8.87 21.84 -2.34
CA LEU A 130 9.08 21.67 -3.76
C LEU A 130 9.67 22.97 -4.32
N GLY A 131 10.96 22.98 -4.61
CA GLY A 131 11.71 24.21 -4.83
C GLY A 131 11.66 25.09 -3.58
N THR A 132 11.14 26.31 -3.73
CA THR A 132 10.97 27.26 -2.61
C THR A 132 9.59 27.16 -1.94
N ARG A 133 8.69 26.34 -2.48
CA ARG A 133 7.31 26.23 -2.02
C ARG A 133 7.17 25.14 -0.96
N ALA A 134 6.70 25.49 0.22
CA ALA A 134 6.33 24.51 1.24
C ALA A 134 5.06 23.75 0.80
N LEU A 135 5.09 22.43 0.92
CA LEU A 135 3.94 21.57 0.71
C LEU A 135 3.15 21.48 2.01
N LYS A 136 1.83 21.72 1.92
CA LYS A 136 0.97 21.74 3.12
C LYS A 136 0.87 20.34 3.74
N LEU A 137 1.07 20.30 5.04
CA LEU A 137 0.82 19.13 5.90
C LEU A 137 -0.68 18.83 5.94
N GLY A 138 -1.04 17.55 6.05
CA GLY A 138 -2.45 17.15 6.20
C GLY A 138 -3.30 17.34 4.93
N ALA A 139 -2.69 17.13 3.76
CA ALA A 139 -3.41 17.20 2.49
C ALA A 139 -4.63 16.27 2.48
N THR A 140 -5.76 16.76 2.00
CA THR A 140 -6.91 15.93 1.67
C THR A 140 -6.49 14.82 0.69
N PRO A 141 -7.17 13.67 0.67
CA PRO A 141 -6.83 12.61 -0.28
C PRO A 141 -6.74 13.12 -1.72
N ASN A 142 -5.71 12.65 -2.44
CA ASN A 142 -5.44 12.96 -3.84
C ASN A 142 -5.19 14.45 -4.15
N THR A 143 -4.63 15.20 -3.20
CA THR A 143 -4.23 16.60 -3.44
C THR A 143 -3.07 16.66 -4.43
N THR A 144 -3.27 17.36 -5.54
CA THR A 144 -2.29 17.47 -6.62
C THR A 144 -1.71 18.88 -6.71
N VAL A 145 -0.40 18.98 -6.88
CA VAL A 145 0.36 20.21 -7.14
C VAL A 145 1.15 20.01 -8.41
N THR A 146 0.91 20.85 -9.42
CA THR A 146 1.68 20.85 -10.67
C THR A 146 2.59 22.06 -10.70
N THR A 147 3.82 21.89 -11.16
CA THR A 147 4.81 22.94 -11.35
C THR A 147 5.66 22.65 -12.58
N ASP A 148 6.07 23.69 -13.28
CA ASP A 148 7.00 23.57 -14.38
C ASP A 148 8.42 23.77 -13.89
N LEU A 149 9.28 22.80 -14.13
CA LEU A 149 10.69 22.85 -13.80
C LEU A 149 11.55 23.02 -15.06
N LYS A 150 12.48 23.97 -15.03
CA LYS A 150 13.41 24.19 -16.15
C LYS A 150 14.15 22.89 -16.50
N GLY A 151 14.05 22.46 -17.75
CA GLY A 151 14.71 21.25 -18.26
C GLY A 151 14.01 19.94 -17.99
N LEU A 152 12.91 19.93 -17.21
CA LEU A 152 12.11 18.73 -16.90
C LEU A 152 10.66 18.85 -17.38
N GLY A 153 10.19 20.08 -17.68
CA GLY A 153 8.80 20.32 -18.03
C GLY A 153 7.85 20.21 -16.82
N ALA A 154 6.62 19.85 -17.10
CA ALA A 154 5.58 19.73 -16.08
C ALA A 154 5.86 18.55 -15.13
N VAL A 155 5.92 18.87 -13.84
CA VAL A 155 6.05 17.90 -12.73
C VAL A 155 4.79 17.95 -11.91
N THR A 156 4.19 16.80 -11.69
CA THR A 156 2.99 16.63 -10.87
C THR A 156 3.34 15.92 -9.59
N VAL A 157 3.02 16.51 -8.45
CA VAL A 157 3.16 15.92 -7.12
C VAL A 157 1.78 15.67 -6.54
N THR A 158 1.45 14.42 -6.27
CA THR A 158 0.21 14.03 -5.61
C THR A 158 0.51 13.68 -4.16
N LEU A 159 -0.14 14.37 -3.23
CA LEU A 159 -0.04 14.14 -1.80
C LEU A 159 -1.22 13.30 -1.34
N ASN A 160 -0.97 12.40 -0.38
CA ASN A 160 -1.99 11.51 0.17
C ASN A 160 -2.81 10.79 -0.93
N LYS A 161 -2.10 10.23 -1.92
CA LYS A 161 -2.74 9.48 -3.00
C LYS A 161 -3.40 8.24 -2.45
N GLN A 162 -4.71 8.11 -2.66
CA GLN A 162 -5.48 6.96 -2.22
C GLN A 162 -6.16 6.30 -3.42
N VAL A 163 -5.88 5.01 -3.61
CA VAL A 163 -6.43 4.21 -4.70
C VAL A 163 -7.10 2.98 -4.12
N ARG A 164 -8.37 2.76 -4.46
CA ARG A 164 -9.08 1.51 -4.15
C ARG A 164 -9.06 0.60 -5.35
N GLY A 165 -8.61 -0.63 -5.13
CA GLY A 165 -8.69 -1.70 -6.11
C GLY A 165 -10.11 -2.24 -6.25
N HIS A 166 -10.35 -3.02 -7.31
CA HIS A 166 -11.63 -3.71 -7.52
C HIS A 166 -11.93 -4.74 -6.43
N ASP A 167 -10.91 -5.26 -5.79
CA ASP A 167 -10.96 -6.18 -4.65
C ASP A 167 -11.27 -5.47 -3.31
N GLY A 168 -11.50 -4.16 -3.33
CA GLY A 168 -11.76 -3.34 -2.15
C GLY A 168 -10.51 -2.98 -1.34
N ASN A 169 -9.33 -3.45 -1.72
CA ASN A 169 -8.06 -3.07 -1.10
C ASN A 169 -7.79 -1.58 -1.31
N LEU A 170 -7.27 -0.93 -0.29
CA LEU A 170 -6.84 0.47 -0.34
C LEU A 170 -5.32 0.54 -0.36
N THR A 171 -4.79 1.35 -1.26
CA THR A 171 -3.38 1.76 -1.26
C THR A 171 -3.30 3.25 -0.99
N VAL A 172 -2.46 3.63 -0.04
CA VAL A 172 -2.17 5.02 0.33
C VAL A 172 -0.71 5.29 0.05
N THR A 173 -0.42 6.29 -0.78
CA THR A 173 0.95 6.77 -1.04
C THR A 173 1.06 8.21 -0.52
N ALA A 174 2.01 8.46 0.36
CA ALA A 174 2.12 9.77 0.99
C ALA A 174 2.51 10.86 -0.01
N ILE A 175 3.50 10.58 -0.86
CA ILE A 175 3.93 11.45 -1.96
C ILE A 175 4.12 10.59 -3.22
N GLU A 176 3.45 10.95 -4.29
CA GLU A 176 3.74 10.44 -5.62
C GLU A 176 4.16 11.59 -6.52
N VAL A 177 5.28 11.42 -7.19
CA VAL A 177 5.79 12.39 -8.15
C VAL A 177 5.74 11.78 -9.54
N SER A 178 5.19 12.50 -10.50
CA SER A 178 5.17 12.13 -11.91
C SER A 178 5.76 13.26 -12.74
N ALA A 179 6.73 12.93 -13.60
CA ALA A 179 7.39 13.86 -14.49
C ALA A 179 7.72 13.18 -15.83
N THR A 180 7.78 13.95 -16.91
CA THR A 180 8.24 13.42 -18.19
C THR A 180 9.74 13.66 -18.34
N LEU A 181 10.51 12.57 -18.34
CA LEU A 181 11.96 12.60 -18.54
C LEU A 181 12.31 11.93 -19.88
N ALA A 182 12.93 12.69 -20.78
CA ALA A 182 13.31 12.17 -22.11
C ALA A 182 12.15 11.48 -22.87
N GLY A 183 10.96 12.08 -22.83
CA GLY A 183 9.75 11.57 -23.49
C GLY A 183 9.09 10.36 -22.80
N LYS A 184 9.60 9.93 -21.63
CA LYS A 184 9.03 8.84 -20.83
C LYS A 184 8.53 9.36 -19.49
N THR A 185 7.39 8.84 -19.05
CA THR A 185 6.87 9.15 -17.73
C THR A 185 7.73 8.47 -16.67
N GLN A 186 8.29 9.28 -15.78
CA GLN A 186 8.97 8.86 -14.57
C GLN A 186 8.03 9.02 -13.40
N THR A 187 7.78 7.93 -12.66
CA THR A 187 6.97 7.98 -11.45
C THR A 187 7.82 7.58 -10.25
N ILE A 188 7.73 8.33 -9.16
CA ILE A 188 8.40 8.04 -7.90
C ILE A 188 7.33 7.98 -6.82
N SER A 189 7.23 6.85 -6.13
CA SER A 189 6.31 6.64 -5.01
C SER A 189 7.09 6.60 -3.70
N ILE A 190 6.67 7.39 -2.73
CA ILE A 190 7.34 7.57 -1.44
C ILE A 190 6.35 7.29 -0.32
N ALA A 191 6.69 6.36 0.54
CA ALA A 191 5.88 5.82 1.62
C ALA A 191 4.49 5.37 1.12
N SER A 192 4.41 4.14 0.66
CA SER A 192 3.17 3.49 0.22
C SER A 192 2.76 2.40 1.20
N ALA A 193 1.51 2.40 1.61
CA ALA A 193 0.92 1.41 2.50
C ALA A 193 -0.38 0.87 1.91
N GLY A 194 -0.53 -0.44 1.87
CA GLY A 194 -1.73 -1.11 1.39
C GLY A 194 -2.40 -1.90 2.50
N CYS A 195 -3.72 -1.93 2.51
CA CYS A 195 -4.51 -2.75 3.40
C CYS A 195 -5.78 -3.26 2.72
N GLY A 196 -6.09 -4.54 2.92
CA GLY A 196 -7.38 -5.11 2.59
C GLY A 196 -8.40 -4.74 3.67
N ARG A 197 -9.66 -4.80 3.34
CA ARG A 197 -10.71 -4.85 4.36
C ARG A 197 -10.59 -6.21 5.05
N SER A 198 -10.59 -6.21 6.37
CA SER A 198 -10.85 -7.44 7.13
C SER A 198 -12.20 -7.94 6.63
N GLY A 199 -12.20 -9.08 5.93
CA GLY A 199 -13.34 -9.51 5.17
C GLY A 199 -14.62 -9.53 5.98
N GLY A 200 -15.57 -8.67 5.63
CA GLY A 200 -16.92 -9.15 5.57
C GLY A 200 -16.88 -10.30 4.58
N GLN A 201 -17.15 -11.50 5.04
CA GLN A 201 -17.46 -12.66 4.22
C GLN A 201 -18.28 -12.16 3.02
N PRO A 202 -17.90 -12.46 1.76
CA PRO A 202 -18.78 -12.18 0.64
C PRO A 202 -20.12 -12.76 1.06
N GLY A 203 -21.17 -11.90 1.14
CA GLY A 203 -22.46 -12.38 1.57
C GLY A 203 -22.74 -13.63 0.78
N GLU A 204 -22.86 -14.74 1.49
CA GLU A 204 -23.27 -16.02 0.92
C GLU A 204 -24.41 -15.71 -0.02
N PRO A 205 -24.35 -16.08 -1.32
CA PRO A 205 -25.42 -15.77 -2.25
C PRO A 205 -26.68 -16.22 -1.57
N GLY A 206 -27.60 -15.27 -1.26
CA GLY A 206 -28.78 -15.55 -0.46
C GLY A 206 -29.41 -16.83 -0.97
N GLN A 207 -29.46 -17.85 -0.10
CA GLN A 207 -30.11 -19.11 -0.37
C GLN A 207 -31.49 -18.75 -0.92
N PRO A 208 -31.90 -19.26 -2.12
CA PRO A 208 -33.19 -18.92 -2.67
C PRO A 208 -34.23 -19.15 -1.59
N GLY A 209 -34.99 -18.09 -1.25
CA GLY A 209 -35.92 -18.11 -0.14
C GLY A 209 -36.76 -19.35 -0.19
N GLN A 210 -36.68 -20.15 0.88
CA GLN A 210 -37.58 -21.27 1.10
C GLN A 210 -39.01 -20.72 1.03
N PRO A 211 -39.91 -21.30 0.23
CA PRO A 211 -41.27 -20.80 0.16
C PRO A 211 -41.87 -20.71 1.56
N SER A 212 -42.38 -19.52 1.89
CA SER A 212 -42.99 -19.25 3.19
C SER A 212 -44.12 -20.25 3.41
N GLN A 213 -43.96 -21.05 4.46
CA GLN A 213 -45.02 -21.96 4.91
C GLN A 213 -46.27 -21.12 5.27
N PRO A 214 -47.47 -21.49 4.84
CA PRO A 214 -48.70 -20.75 5.18
C PRO A 214 -48.81 -20.59 6.69
N SER A 215 -49.03 -19.38 7.16
CA SER A 215 -49.23 -19.05 8.58
C SER A 215 -50.43 -19.79 9.14
N GLN A 216 -50.21 -20.57 10.18
CA GLN A 216 -51.28 -21.14 10.99
C GLN A 216 -52.06 -20.01 11.65
N PRO A 217 -53.44 -20.12 11.72
CA PRO A 217 -54.25 -19.11 12.41
C PRO A 217 -53.87 -18.99 13.87
N GLY A 218 -53.60 -17.75 14.29
CA GLY A 218 -53.11 -17.40 15.62
C GLY A 218 -54.11 -17.76 16.73
N LYS A 219 -53.56 -18.36 17.78
CA LYS A 219 -54.21 -18.53 19.07
C LYS A 219 -54.37 -17.16 19.76
N PRO A 220 -55.49 -16.86 20.41
CA PRO A 220 -55.70 -15.54 21.04
C PRO A 220 -54.66 -15.26 22.13
N SER A 221 -54.05 -14.06 22.06
CA SER A 221 -53.08 -13.57 23.04
C SER A 221 -53.77 -13.17 24.35
N SER A 222 -53.20 -13.62 25.47
CA SER A 222 -53.56 -13.15 26.81
C SER A 222 -53.12 -11.67 27.01
N PRO A 223 -53.84 -10.87 27.83
CA PRO A 223 -53.53 -9.47 28.00
C PRO A 223 -52.21 -9.25 28.72
N SER A 224 -51.39 -8.32 28.17
CA SER A 224 -50.09 -7.87 28.72
C SER A 224 -50.30 -7.16 30.07
N ALA A 225 -49.45 -7.48 31.04
CA ALA A 225 -49.28 -6.75 32.28
C ALA A 225 -48.71 -5.33 32.04
N PRO A 226 -49.03 -4.34 32.87
CA PRO A 226 -48.53 -2.97 32.74
C PRO A 226 -47.00 -2.87 32.94
N PRO A 227 -46.31 -1.90 32.31
CA PRO A 227 -44.88 -1.70 32.44
C PRO A 227 -44.50 -1.34 33.89
N GLY A 228 -43.56 -2.13 34.46
CA GLY A 228 -42.97 -1.82 35.75
C GLY A 228 -42.12 -0.55 35.68
N GLU A 229 -42.28 0.28 36.69
CA GLU A 229 -41.54 1.55 36.92
C GLU A 229 -40.04 1.27 37.00
N ALA A 230 -39.26 2.07 36.30
CA ALA A 230 -37.79 1.98 36.30
C ALA A 230 -37.22 2.39 37.67
N PRO A 231 -36.22 1.68 38.21
CA PRO A 231 -35.57 2.05 39.47
C PRO A 231 -34.83 3.39 39.33
N ALA A 232 -35.02 4.26 40.33
CA ALA A 232 -34.35 5.55 40.43
C ALA A 232 -32.83 5.36 40.66
N PRO A 233 -31.98 6.18 40.03
CA PRO A 233 -30.54 6.11 40.24
C PRO A 233 -30.15 6.57 41.62
N THR A 234 -29.34 5.77 42.32
CA THR A 234 -28.79 6.09 43.63
C THR A 234 -27.52 6.95 43.45
N PRO A 235 -27.40 8.14 44.07
CA PRO A 235 -26.19 8.93 44.01
C PRO A 235 -25.06 8.26 44.79
N VAL A 236 -23.89 8.10 44.17
CA VAL A 236 -22.67 7.63 44.82
C VAL A 236 -21.91 8.87 45.31
N PRO A 237 -21.63 9.02 46.63
CA PRO A 237 -20.77 10.07 47.11
C PRO A 237 -19.31 9.75 46.73
N GLY A 238 -18.71 10.56 45.88
CA GLY A 238 -17.30 10.48 45.50
C GLY A 238 -16.58 11.70 46.05
N ASP A 239 -15.79 11.54 47.12
CA ASP A 239 -14.81 12.52 47.53
C ASP A 239 -13.65 12.52 46.52
N LEU A 240 -13.48 13.63 45.81
CA LEU A 240 -12.32 13.90 45.00
C LEU A 240 -11.24 14.57 45.86
N PRO A 241 -10.05 14.02 46.04
CA PRO A 241 -8.96 14.73 46.70
C PRO A 241 -8.49 15.88 45.81
N VAL A 242 -8.65 17.08 46.32
CA VAL A 242 -8.09 18.31 45.75
C VAL A 242 -6.64 18.39 46.16
N THR A 243 -5.71 18.19 45.25
CA THR A 243 -4.30 18.50 45.44
C THR A 243 -4.04 19.93 45.04
N GLY A 244 -3.68 20.77 46.04
CA GLY A 244 -3.16 22.13 45.86
C GLY A 244 -1.69 22.12 45.44
#